data_4c4b3951744e7ae19f015fa5e258f260
#
_entry.id   4c4b3951744e7ae19f015fa5e258f260
#
_cell.length_a   1.000
_cell.length_b   1.000
_cell.length_c   1.000
_cell.angle_alpha   90.00
_cell.angle_beta   90.00
_cell.angle_gamma   90.00
#
_symmetry.space_group_name_H-M   'P 1'
#
loop_
_entity.id
_entity.type
_entity.pdbx_description
1 polymer ?
#
loop_
_entity_poly.entity_id
_entity_poly.type
_entity_poly.pdbx_seq_one_letter_code
_entity_poly.pdbx_strand_id
1 'polypeptide(L)'
;LVDEYQDVNFLQETILQLVKSGDEASGNMFMVGDVKQSIYAFRLAEPRLFLDKYKRFDTDPTANGMKIDLNANFRSRSEVLEGTNYVFEQIMDEEVGEIEYDEQAKLKFGASYDKQQVPIELVLLEGDSKTQSIPGAEEDTEEESISAAQQEARYIIQRIRGFVENGGQVYNPKTKSMRPVQYKDIVV
;
A
#
# COMPACT_ATOMS: atom_id res chain seq x y z
N LEU A 1 16.34 -14.63 9.13
CA LEU A 1 15.66 -13.47 8.55
C LEU A 1 14.26 -13.88 8.12
N VAL A 2 13.26 -13.14 8.56
CA VAL A 2 11.86 -13.27 8.13
C VAL A 2 11.41 -11.92 7.58
N ASP A 3 10.92 -11.92 6.35
CA ASP A 3 10.37 -10.75 5.67
C ASP A 3 8.86 -10.79 5.70
N GLU A 4 8.20 -9.64 5.54
CA GLU A 4 6.73 -9.51 5.57
C GLU A 4 6.11 -10.15 6.83
N TYR A 5 6.73 -9.90 7.99
CA TYR A 5 6.37 -10.59 9.22
C TYR A 5 4.94 -10.31 9.69
N GLN A 6 4.30 -9.20 9.25
CA GLN A 6 2.90 -8.89 9.50
C GLN A 6 1.93 -9.93 8.88
N ASP A 7 2.40 -10.71 7.89
CA ASP A 7 1.60 -11.71 7.19
C ASP A 7 1.78 -13.13 7.74
N VAL A 8 2.57 -13.29 8.82
CA VAL A 8 2.81 -14.56 9.47
C VAL A 8 1.56 -15.00 10.27
N ASN A 9 1.22 -16.28 10.19
CA ASN A 9 0.16 -16.89 11.01
C ASN A 9 0.75 -17.65 12.21
N PHE A 10 -0.12 -18.08 13.13
CA PHE A 10 0.29 -18.79 14.35
C PHE A 10 1.10 -20.08 14.08
N LEU A 11 0.76 -20.83 13.03
CA LEU A 11 1.50 -22.04 12.69
C LEU A 11 2.92 -21.69 12.21
N GLN A 12 3.06 -20.72 11.35
CA GLN A 12 4.35 -20.25 10.87
C GLN A 12 5.19 -19.67 12.02
N GLU A 13 4.59 -18.88 12.90
CA GLU A 13 5.27 -18.39 14.11
C GLU A 13 5.77 -19.52 14.97
N THR A 14 4.96 -20.56 15.20
CA THR A 14 5.38 -21.75 15.97
C THR A 14 6.59 -22.42 15.35
N ILE A 15 6.60 -22.58 14.02
CA ILE A 15 7.75 -23.16 13.29
C ILE A 15 8.98 -22.28 13.46
N LEU A 16 8.83 -20.95 13.31
CA LEU A 16 9.95 -20.00 13.48
C LEU A 16 10.54 -20.07 14.89
N GLN A 17 9.69 -20.20 15.92
CA GLN A 17 10.15 -20.33 17.30
C GLN A 17 10.90 -21.66 17.55
N LEU A 18 10.53 -22.75 16.87
CA LEU A 18 11.24 -24.03 16.96
C LEU A 18 12.62 -24.00 16.27
N VAL A 19 12.76 -23.19 15.23
CA VAL A 19 14.03 -23.04 14.48
C VAL A 19 14.95 -21.99 15.10
N LYS A 20 14.38 -21.07 15.89
CA LYS A 20 15.14 -20.05 16.60
C LYS A 20 16.12 -20.69 17.58
N SER A 21 17.35 -20.22 17.59
CA SER A 21 18.37 -20.58 18.60
C SER A 21 18.61 -19.45 19.59
N GLY A 22 18.96 -19.81 20.82
CA GLY A 22 19.16 -18.85 21.92
C GLY A 22 17.87 -18.45 22.61
N ASP A 23 17.98 -17.59 23.59
CA ASP A 23 16.87 -16.93 24.28
C ASP A 23 16.48 -15.61 23.62
N GLU A 24 15.57 -14.85 24.22
CA GLU A 24 15.14 -13.56 23.66
C GLU A 24 16.27 -12.52 23.61
N ALA A 25 17.22 -12.57 24.53
CA ALA A 25 18.34 -11.65 24.59
C ALA A 25 19.49 -12.02 23.63
N SER A 26 19.64 -13.30 23.31
CA SER A 26 20.72 -13.82 22.46
C SER A 26 20.24 -14.56 21.22
N GLY A 27 18.96 -14.40 20.88
CA GLY A 27 18.34 -15.08 19.74
C GLY A 27 18.87 -14.60 18.39
N ASN A 28 18.79 -15.48 17.39
CA ASN A 28 19.27 -15.24 16.03
C ASN A 28 18.14 -14.85 15.05
N MET A 29 17.00 -14.37 15.53
CA MET A 29 15.86 -14.05 14.71
C MET A 29 15.85 -12.56 14.36
N PHE A 30 15.81 -12.26 13.07
CA PHE A 30 15.65 -10.92 12.54
C PHE A 30 14.38 -10.86 11.68
N MET A 31 13.47 -9.97 12.00
CA MET A 31 12.14 -9.85 11.40
C MET A 31 11.99 -8.47 10.78
N VAL A 32 11.42 -8.40 9.59
CA VAL A 32 11.06 -7.16 8.90
C VAL A 32 9.58 -7.22 8.56
N GLY A 33 8.88 -6.12 8.73
CA GLY A 33 7.47 -6.04 8.40
C GLY A 33 6.93 -4.62 8.57
N ASP A 34 5.75 -4.42 8.07
CA ASP A 34 4.98 -3.18 8.21
C ASP A 34 3.51 -3.53 8.43
N VAL A 35 3.01 -3.32 9.63
CA VAL A 35 1.62 -3.66 9.98
C VAL A 35 0.60 -2.92 9.09
N LYS A 36 0.93 -1.73 8.60
CA LYS A 36 0.09 -0.96 7.68
C LYS A 36 -0.14 -1.66 6.34
N GLN A 37 0.70 -2.64 5.99
CA GLN A 37 0.61 -3.44 4.77
C GLN A 37 -0.03 -4.82 5.02
N SER A 38 -0.59 -5.06 6.19
CA SER A 38 -1.27 -6.31 6.50
C SER A 38 -2.61 -6.39 5.77
N ILE A 39 -2.63 -7.12 4.65
CA ILE A 39 -3.82 -7.32 3.80
C ILE A 39 -4.22 -8.79 3.69
N TYR A 40 -3.50 -9.70 4.34
CA TYR A 40 -3.71 -11.15 4.21
C TYR A 40 -4.46 -11.79 5.38
N ALA A 41 -5.29 -11.03 6.10
CA ALA A 41 -6.16 -11.59 7.17
C ALA A 41 -7.04 -12.75 6.65
N PHE A 42 -7.49 -12.69 5.39
CA PHE A 42 -8.24 -13.77 4.74
C PHE A 42 -7.41 -15.06 4.52
N ARG A 43 -6.08 -15.00 4.64
CA ARG A 43 -5.15 -16.14 4.63
C ARG A 43 -4.66 -16.49 6.03
N LEU A 44 -5.40 -16.08 7.06
CA LEU A 44 -5.09 -16.34 8.47
C LEU A 44 -3.81 -15.62 8.96
N ALA A 45 -3.35 -14.57 8.28
CA ALA A 45 -2.30 -13.70 8.82
C ALA A 45 -2.76 -13.12 10.17
N GLU A 46 -1.83 -13.04 11.12
CA GLU A 46 -2.10 -12.55 12.47
C GLU A 46 -1.18 -11.36 12.79
N PRO A 47 -1.60 -10.13 12.42
CA PRO A 47 -0.79 -8.93 12.62
C PRO A 47 -0.41 -8.67 14.08
N ARG A 48 -1.21 -9.18 15.03
CA ARG A 48 -0.94 -9.07 16.46
C ARG A 48 0.39 -9.69 16.87
N LEU A 49 0.83 -10.74 16.17
CA LEU A 49 2.17 -11.33 16.41
C LEU A 49 3.29 -10.32 16.17
N PHE A 50 3.13 -9.45 15.16
CA PHE A 50 4.06 -8.35 14.89
C PHE A 50 3.91 -7.24 15.93
N LEU A 51 2.68 -6.79 16.19
CA LEU A 51 2.38 -5.69 17.12
C LEU A 51 2.85 -5.99 18.56
N ASP A 52 2.68 -7.21 19.03
CA ASP A 52 3.13 -7.62 20.36
C ASP A 52 4.66 -7.52 20.47
N LYS A 53 5.39 -7.89 19.42
CA LYS A 53 6.84 -7.72 19.39
C LYS A 53 7.24 -6.26 19.27
N TYR A 54 6.54 -5.49 18.42
CA TYR A 54 6.79 -4.07 18.23
C TYR A 54 6.60 -3.26 19.54
N LYS A 55 5.58 -3.61 20.33
CA LYS A 55 5.33 -2.99 21.64
C LYS A 55 6.33 -3.45 22.73
N ARG A 56 6.82 -4.68 22.64
CA ARG A 56 7.71 -5.27 23.64
C ARG A 56 9.18 -4.92 23.42
N PHE A 57 9.61 -4.77 22.16
CA PHE A 57 11.00 -4.48 21.86
C PHE A 57 11.30 -3.00 21.98
N ASP A 58 12.52 -2.68 22.43
CA ASP A 58 12.99 -1.32 22.63
C ASP A 58 13.99 -0.91 21.53
N THR A 59 14.21 0.39 21.40
CA THR A 59 15.28 0.96 20.58
C THR A 59 16.66 0.85 21.26
N ASP A 60 16.69 0.54 22.55
CA ASP A 60 17.93 0.28 23.30
C ASP A 60 18.51 -1.09 22.93
N PRO A 61 19.73 -1.15 22.37
CA PRO A 61 20.37 -2.40 21.97
C PRO A 61 20.70 -3.34 23.15
N THR A 62 20.59 -2.87 24.40
CA THR A 62 20.80 -3.69 25.60
C THR A 62 19.52 -4.36 26.08
N ALA A 63 18.35 -4.01 25.52
CA ALA A 63 17.07 -4.61 25.87
C ALA A 63 16.91 -6.02 25.27
N ASN A 64 15.98 -6.78 25.83
CA ASN A 64 15.59 -8.11 25.33
C ASN A 64 14.81 -8.01 24.00
N GLY A 65 15.52 -7.78 22.92
CA GLY A 65 14.96 -7.52 21.59
C GLY A 65 15.08 -6.06 21.19
N MET A 66 15.63 -5.82 20.02
CA MET A 66 15.87 -4.48 19.46
C MET A 66 14.86 -4.18 18.39
N LYS A 67 14.25 -2.98 18.48
CA LYS A 67 13.37 -2.41 17.45
C LYS A 67 14.13 -1.34 16.65
N ILE A 68 13.99 -1.40 15.33
CA ILE A 68 14.54 -0.40 14.41
C ILE A 68 13.40 0.08 13.52
N ASP A 69 13.03 1.35 13.60
CA ASP A 69 12.00 1.94 12.77
C ASP A 69 12.62 2.51 11.48
N LEU A 70 12.14 2.00 10.33
CA LEU A 70 12.56 2.40 8.99
C LEU A 70 11.43 3.19 8.33
N ASN A 71 11.40 4.50 8.49
CA ASN A 71 10.34 5.35 7.97
C ASN A 71 10.71 6.11 6.69
N ALA A 72 11.97 6.02 6.23
CA ALA A 72 12.42 6.66 5.00
C ALA A 72 12.08 5.79 3.78
N ASN A 73 11.30 6.34 2.85
CA ASN A 73 10.93 5.69 1.60
C ASN A 73 11.81 6.19 0.45
N PHE A 74 12.54 5.28 -0.20
CA PHE A 74 13.46 5.55 -1.31
C PHE A 74 12.87 5.12 -2.67
N ARG A 75 11.62 4.64 -2.70
CA ARG A 75 10.96 4.14 -3.91
C ARG A 75 10.06 5.19 -4.56
N SER A 76 9.28 5.88 -3.75
CA SER A 76 8.20 6.74 -4.22
C SER A 76 8.61 8.21 -4.25
N ARG A 77 7.92 9.01 -5.07
CA ARG A 77 8.00 10.47 -5.04
C ARG A 77 7.35 11.03 -3.77
N SER A 78 7.74 12.23 -3.39
CA SER A 78 7.19 12.93 -2.21
C SER A 78 5.68 13.04 -2.27
N GLU A 79 5.13 13.41 -3.43
CA GLU A 79 3.69 13.61 -3.61
C GLU A 79 2.88 12.33 -3.35
N VAL A 80 3.42 11.17 -3.75
CA VAL A 80 2.78 9.87 -3.46
C VAL A 80 2.75 9.62 -1.96
N LEU A 81 3.86 9.88 -1.27
CA LEU A 81 3.95 9.68 0.18
C LEU A 81 3.06 10.66 0.95
N GLU A 82 3.03 11.92 0.53
CA GLU A 82 2.18 12.95 1.12
C GLU A 82 0.70 12.61 0.96
N GLY A 83 0.29 12.15 -0.22
CA GLY A 83 -1.09 11.73 -0.45
C GLY A 83 -1.46 10.47 0.32
N THR A 84 -0.55 9.51 0.43
CA THR A 84 -0.76 8.31 1.26
C THR A 84 -0.88 8.69 2.73
N ASN A 85 0.03 9.53 3.24
CA ASN A 85 -0.03 10.03 4.61
C ASN A 85 -1.36 10.76 4.86
N TYR A 86 -1.76 11.65 3.94
CA TYR A 86 -3.01 12.40 4.07
C TYR A 86 -4.23 11.48 4.21
N VAL A 87 -4.31 10.43 3.40
CA VAL A 87 -5.42 9.46 3.49
C VAL A 87 -5.37 8.69 4.80
N PHE A 88 -4.21 8.18 5.18
CA PHE A 88 -4.08 7.35 6.37
C PHE A 88 -4.29 8.14 7.66
N GLU A 89 -3.92 9.40 7.72
CA GLU A 89 -4.25 10.30 8.84
C GLU A 89 -5.76 10.47 9.06
N GLN A 90 -6.58 10.25 8.02
CA GLN A 90 -8.04 10.38 8.11
C GLN A 90 -8.74 9.08 8.51
N ILE A 91 -8.16 7.93 8.15
CA ILE A 91 -8.87 6.64 8.24
C ILE A 91 -8.20 5.63 9.16
N MET A 92 -6.95 5.85 9.59
CA MET A 92 -6.20 4.88 10.36
C MET A 92 -6.08 5.33 11.81
N ASP A 93 -6.64 4.54 12.70
CA ASP A 93 -6.58 4.65 14.16
C ASP A 93 -6.40 3.26 14.79
N GLU A 94 -6.32 3.18 16.11
CA GLU A 94 -6.18 1.89 16.82
C GLU A 94 -7.36 0.94 16.60
N GLU A 95 -8.58 1.44 16.31
CA GLU A 95 -9.76 0.58 16.10
C GLU A 95 -9.78 -0.02 14.70
N VAL A 96 -9.39 0.75 13.68
CA VAL A 96 -9.47 0.36 12.27
C VAL A 96 -8.15 -0.23 11.78
N GLY A 97 -7.02 0.41 12.13
CA GLY A 97 -5.70 0.04 11.62
C GLY A 97 -4.82 -0.71 12.61
N GLU A 98 -5.31 -0.95 13.83
CA GLU A 98 -4.58 -1.56 14.95
C GLU A 98 -3.33 -0.76 15.41
N ILE A 99 -3.06 0.38 14.76
CA ILE A 99 -2.01 1.34 15.11
C ILE A 99 -2.51 2.78 14.95
N GLU A 100 -1.98 3.68 15.76
CA GLU A 100 -2.16 5.11 15.55
C GLU A 100 -1.21 5.61 14.47
N TYR A 101 -1.75 6.40 13.51
CA TYR A 101 -0.96 6.95 12.42
C TYR A 101 -0.30 8.26 12.82
N ASP A 102 0.70 8.16 13.68
CA ASP A 102 1.45 9.28 14.23
C ASP A 102 2.66 9.70 13.36
N GLU A 103 3.46 10.64 13.83
CA GLU A 103 4.67 11.12 13.15
C GLU A 103 5.75 10.03 12.95
N GLN A 104 5.70 8.91 13.69
CA GLN A 104 6.61 7.78 13.53
C GLN A 104 6.11 6.83 12.45
N ALA A 105 4.78 6.68 12.33
CA ALA A 105 4.14 5.84 11.33
C ALA A 105 4.15 6.46 9.93
N LYS A 106 4.25 7.80 9.82
CA LYS A 106 4.29 8.52 8.54
C LYS A 106 5.46 8.11 7.66
N LEU A 107 5.16 7.98 6.38
CA LEU A 107 6.17 7.76 5.35
C LEU A 107 6.97 9.04 5.11
N LYS A 108 8.28 8.95 5.13
CA LYS A 108 9.20 10.09 4.93
C LYS A 108 9.96 9.92 3.62
N PHE A 109 9.99 10.98 2.83
CA PHE A 109 10.70 10.98 1.56
C PHE A 109 12.21 10.89 1.76
N GLY A 110 12.84 9.87 1.17
CA GLY A 110 14.29 9.63 1.22
C GLY A 110 14.95 9.49 -0.16
N ALA A 111 14.16 9.44 -1.24
CA ALA A 111 14.66 9.25 -2.60
C ALA A 111 15.21 10.53 -3.21
N SER A 112 15.95 10.39 -4.32
CA SER A 112 16.43 11.50 -5.15
C SER A 112 15.71 11.47 -6.49
N TYR A 113 14.63 12.24 -6.61
CA TYR A 113 13.94 12.46 -7.87
C TYR A 113 14.18 13.88 -8.38
N ASP A 114 13.83 14.12 -9.65
CA ASP A 114 13.79 15.47 -10.21
C ASP A 114 12.73 16.32 -9.50
N LYS A 115 12.81 17.63 -9.67
CA LYS A 115 11.90 18.60 -9.02
C LYS A 115 10.54 18.74 -9.70
N GLN A 116 10.21 17.87 -10.66
CA GLN A 116 8.91 17.91 -11.31
C GLN A 116 7.82 17.49 -10.31
N GLN A 117 6.85 18.35 -10.10
CA GLN A 117 5.67 18.03 -9.31
C GLN A 117 4.72 17.17 -10.13
N VAL A 118 4.30 16.05 -9.56
CA VAL A 118 3.34 15.12 -10.16
C VAL A 118 2.20 14.93 -9.16
N PRO A 119 1.11 15.71 -9.27
CA PRO A 119 0.04 15.66 -8.29
C PRO A 119 -0.68 14.29 -8.32
N ILE A 120 -1.19 13.88 -7.16
CA ILE A 120 -2.13 12.77 -7.07
C ILE A 120 -3.49 13.26 -7.56
N GLU A 121 -4.13 12.47 -8.39
CA GLU A 121 -5.49 12.73 -8.89
C GLU A 121 -6.45 11.72 -8.26
N LEU A 122 -7.51 12.23 -7.63
CA LEU A 122 -8.65 11.42 -7.20
C LEU A 122 -9.77 11.58 -8.24
N VAL A 123 -10.18 10.47 -8.82
CA VAL A 123 -11.25 10.43 -9.82
C VAL A 123 -12.46 9.71 -9.25
N LEU A 124 -13.59 10.38 -9.25
CA LEU A 124 -14.88 9.81 -8.85
C LEU A 124 -15.70 9.54 -10.12
N LEU A 125 -16.08 8.29 -10.32
CA LEU A 125 -16.98 7.89 -11.40
C LEU A 125 -18.39 7.72 -10.82
N GLU A 126 -19.34 8.47 -11.36
CA GLU A 126 -20.76 8.27 -11.03
C GLU A 126 -21.22 7.01 -11.77
N GLY A 127 -21.66 6.00 -11.00
CA GLY A 127 -22.36 4.85 -11.58
C GLY A 127 -23.79 5.28 -11.98
N ASP A 128 -24.26 4.85 -13.15
CA ASP A 128 -25.65 5.03 -13.52
C ASP A 128 -26.55 4.29 -12.51
N SER A 129 -27.20 5.07 -11.65
CA SER A 129 -28.17 4.59 -10.65
C SER A 129 -29.50 4.20 -11.32
N LYS A 130 -29.49 3.62 -12.49
CA LYS A 130 -30.69 3.12 -13.17
C LYS A 130 -30.88 1.64 -12.87
N THR A 131 -31.26 1.34 -11.63
CA THR A 131 -32.07 0.17 -11.35
C THR A 131 -32.98 0.45 -10.15
N GLN A 132 -33.75 1.51 -10.20
CA GLN A 132 -35.05 1.48 -9.54
C GLN A 132 -36.01 0.92 -10.59
N SER A 133 -36.24 -0.38 -10.51
CA SER A 133 -37.33 -1.04 -11.20
C SER A 133 -38.64 -0.42 -10.76
N ILE A 134 -39.21 0.40 -11.63
CA ILE A 134 -40.61 0.85 -11.49
C ILE A 134 -41.46 -0.38 -11.81
N PRO A 135 -42.29 -0.87 -10.87
CA PRO A 135 -43.20 -2.00 -11.15
C PRO A 135 -44.18 -1.57 -12.23
N GLY A 136 -44.08 -2.15 -13.45
CA GLY A 136 -45.08 -2.01 -14.51
C GLY A 136 -44.60 -1.35 -15.81
N ALA A 137 -43.30 -1.11 -16.03
CA ALA A 137 -42.79 -0.72 -17.33
C ALA A 137 -42.36 -1.96 -18.13
N GLU A 138 -42.96 -2.14 -19.33
CA GLU A 138 -42.59 -3.19 -20.28
C GLU A 138 -41.12 -3.02 -20.72
N GLU A 139 -40.36 -4.12 -20.62
CA GLU A 139 -38.97 -4.24 -21.08
C GLU A 139 -38.96 -4.22 -22.62
N ASP A 140 -38.63 -3.09 -23.21
CA ASP A 140 -38.17 -3.03 -24.60
C ASP A 140 -37.15 -1.88 -24.73
N THR A 141 -35.93 -2.19 -24.40
CA THR A 141 -34.66 -1.72 -25.00
C THR A 141 -33.51 -2.28 -24.18
N GLU A 142 -32.82 -3.28 -24.69
CA GLU A 142 -31.51 -3.73 -24.21
C GLU A 142 -30.46 -2.65 -24.48
N GLU A 143 -30.52 -1.54 -23.75
CA GLU A 143 -29.33 -0.76 -23.49
C GLU A 143 -28.55 -1.55 -22.44
N GLU A 144 -27.52 -2.32 -22.90
CA GLU A 144 -26.58 -2.96 -22.01
C GLU A 144 -26.02 -1.91 -21.05
N SER A 145 -26.51 -1.92 -19.82
CA SER A 145 -25.98 -1.06 -18.76
C SER A 145 -24.54 -1.49 -18.54
N ILE A 146 -23.61 -0.63 -18.94
CA ILE A 146 -22.18 -0.85 -18.75
C ILE A 146 -21.93 -1.00 -17.27
N SER A 147 -21.37 -2.12 -16.83
CA SER A 147 -21.08 -2.35 -15.41
C SER A 147 -20.09 -1.30 -14.88
N ALA A 148 -20.13 -1.00 -13.58
CA ALA A 148 -19.20 -0.07 -12.95
C ALA A 148 -17.72 -0.42 -13.25
N ALA A 149 -17.38 -1.71 -13.25
CA ALA A 149 -16.05 -2.19 -13.61
C ALA A 149 -15.65 -1.89 -15.07
N GLN A 150 -16.61 -1.95 -16.00
CA GLN A 150 -16.36 -1.60 -17.40
C GLN A 150 -16.19 -0.10 -17.61
N GLN A 151 -16.92 0.74 -16.85
CA GLN A 151 -16.76 2.19 -16.88
C GLN A 151 -15.38 2.58 -16.35
N GLU A 152 -14.98 2.02 -15.22
CA GLU A 152 -13.67 2.20 -14.63
C GLU A 152 -12.55 1.79 -15.60
N ALA A 153 -12.63 0.59 -16.16
CA ALA A 153 -11.66 0.10 -17.14
C ALA A 153 -11.56 0.99 -18.39
N ARG A 154 -12.68 1.48 -18.91
CA ARG A 154 -12.69 2.43 -20.04
C ARG A 154 -12.00 3.74 -19.71
N TYR A 155 -12.30 4.30 -18.53
CA TYR A 155 -11.65 5.52 -18.05
C TYR A 155 -10.13 5.33 -17.94
N ILE A 156 -9.68 4.26 -17.29
CA ILE A 156 -8.26 3.94 -17.12
C ILE A 156 -7.56 3.83 -18.49
N ILE A 157 -8.15 3.08 -19.43
CA ILE A 157 -7.61 2.93 -20.79
C ILE A 157 -7.48 4.28 -21.51
N GLN A 158 -8.49 5.15 -21.41
CA GLN A 158 -8.45 6.47 -22.01
C GLN A 158 -7.35 7.35 -21.41
N ARG A 159 -7.19 7.31 -20.08
CA ARG A 159 -6.12 8.05 -19.40
C ARG A 159 -4.74 7.57 -19.82
N ILE A 160 -4.53 6.26 -19.84
CA ILE A 160 -3.26 5.65 -20.26
C ILE A 160 -2.92 6.04 -21.70
N ARG A 161 -3.85 5.87 -22.64
CA ARG A 161 -3.66 6.25 -24.04
C ARG A 161 -3.35 7.72 -24.18
N GLY A 162 -4.16 8.58 -23.57
CA GLY A 162 -3.94 10.02 -23.61
C GLY A 162 -2.57 10.42 -23.08
N PHE A 163 -2.10 9.79 -21.99
CA PHE A 163 -0.78 10.09 -21.44
C PHE A 163 0.36 9.66 -22.37
N VAL A 164 0.26 8.51 -23.01
CA VAL A 164 1.27 8.01 -23.96
C VAL A 164 1.26 8.80 -25.27
N GLU A 165 0.08 9.05 -25.85
CA GLU A 165 -0.09 9.70 -27.15
C GLU A 165 0.19 11.21 -27.10
N ASN A 166 -0.07 11.87 -25.98
CA ASN A 166 0.19 13.31 -25.80
C ASN A 166 1.62 13.63 -25.35
N GLY A 167 2.55 12.67 -25.47
CA GLY A 167 3.96 12.90 -25.21
C GLY A 167 4.31 12.95 -23.71
N GLY A 168 3.55 12.24 -22.88
CA GLY A 168 3.86 12.04 -21.47
C GLY A 168 5.31 11.60 -21.28
N GLN A 169 5.94 12.05 -20.21
CA GLN A 169 7.34 11.76 -19.93
C GLN A 169 7.50 11.10 -18.55
N VAL A 170 8.53 10.27 -18.44
CA VAL A 170 8.91 9.58 -17.20
C VAL A 170 10.40 9.75 -16.95
N TYR A 171 10.75 9.96 -15.69
CA TYR A 171 12.13 10.08 -15.26
C TYR A 171 12.83 8.72 -15.28
N ASN A 172 13.99 8.66 -15.93
CA ASN A 172 14.84 7.47 -15.94
C ASN A 172 15.98 7.66 -14.90
N PRO A 173 15.96 6.94 -13.77
CA PRO A 173 16.97 7.11 -12.72
C PRO A 173 18.38 6.68 -13.15
N LYS A 174 18.51 5.81 -14.15
CA LYS A 174 19.81 5.34 -14.64
C LYS A 174 20.52 6.42 -15.47
N THR A 175 19.78 7.09 -16.34
CA THR A 175 20.31 8.14 -17.21
C THR A 175 20.15 9.54 -16.60
N LYS A 176 19.41 9.66 -15.50
CA LYS A 176 19.06 10.92 -14.82
C LYS A 176 18.42 11.92 -15.78
N SER A 177 17.58 11.46 -16.69
CA SER A 177 16.93 12.27 -17.73
C SER A 177 15.49 11.85 -17.94
N MET A 178 14.66 12.77 -18.46
CA MET A 178 13.31 12.48 -18.89
C MET A 178 13.32 11.72 -20.22
N ARG A 179 12.41 10.80 -20.38
CA ARG A 179 12.15 10.09 -21.66
C ARG A 179 10.65 9.94 -21.90
N PRO A 180 10.22 9.73 -23.15
CA PRO A 180 8.82 9.40 -23.43
C PRO A 180 8.35 8.19 -22.61
N VAL A 181 7.14 8.27 -22.09
CA VAL A 181 6.49 7.17 -21.39
C VAL A 181 6.14 6.06 -22.38
N GLN A 182 6.18 4.83 -21.93
CA GLN A 182 5.77 3.64 -22.68
C GLN A 182 4.75 2.86 -21.84
N TYR A 183 3.89 2.07 -22.48
CA TYR A 183 2.87 1.28 -21.77
C TYR A 183 3.43 0.42 -20.64
N LYS A 184 4.64 -0.12 -20.78
CA LYS A 184 5.34 -0.91 -19.74
C LYS A 184 5.74 -0.12 -18.50
N ASP A 185 5.70 1.20 -18.55
CA ASP A 185 6.04 2.08 -17.41
C ASP A 185 4.82 2.34 -16.52
N ILE A 186 3.64 1.90 -16.95
CA ILE A 186 2.36 2.13 -16.28
C ILE A 186 1.89 0.80 -15.68
N VAL A 187 1.49 0.85 -14.41
CA VAL A 187 0.92 -0.28 -13.67
C VAL A 187 -0.49 0.09 -13.22
N VAL A 188 -1.43 -0.86 -13.33
CA VAL A 188 -2.83 -0.74 -12.89
C VAL A 188 -3.10 -1.75 -11.81
#